data_200bd9e6db5c25fd756e88cf26086586
#
_entry.id   200bd9e6db5c25fd756e88cf26086586
#
_cell.length_a   1.000
_cell.length_b   1.000
_cell.length_c   1.000
_cell.angle_alpha   90.00
_cell.angle_beta   90.00
_cell.angle_gamma   90.00
#
_symmetry.space_group_name_H-M   'P 1'
#
loop_
_entity.id
_entity.type
_entity.pdbx_description
1 polymer ?
#
loop_
_entity_poly.entity_id
_entity_poly.type
_entity_poly.pdbx_seq_one_letter_code
_entity_poly.pdbx_strand_id
1 'polypeptide(L)' 'MDKKYISELLEKRKRLRNFIKFPYQYEELNENLEDKVKKAKSDLIFIQKEIDKYFKKIAN' A
#
# COMPACT_ATOMS: atom_id res chain seq x y z
N MET A 1 21.75 2.23 -0.58
CA MET A 1 20.40 2.02 -0.16
C MET A 1 19.83 0.73 -0.71
N ASP A 2 19.04 0.07 0.04
CA ASP A 2 18.66 -1.30 -0.19
C ASP A 2 17.54 -1.42 -1.22
N LYS A 3 17.84 -2.05 -2.35
CA LYS A 3 16.83 -2.32 -3.37
C LYS A 3 15.71 -3.22 -2.83
N LYS A 4 16.04 -4.02 -1.83
CA LYS A 4 15.07 -4.90 -1.19
C LYS A 4 13.99 -4.08 -0.48
N TYR A 5 14.37 -2.99 0.18
CA TYR A 5 13.41 -2.14 0.88
C TYR A 5 12.39 -1.53 -0.07
N ILE A 6 12.87 -0.94 -1.18
CA ILE A 6 11.94 -0.34 -2.14
C ILE A 6 11.08 -1.39 -2.83
N SER A 7 11.65 -2.56 -3.11
CA SER A 7 10.90 -3.66 -3.68
C SER A 7 9.75 -4.10 -2.78
N GLU A 8 10.00 -4.18 -1.47
CA GLU A 8 8.97 -4.50 -0.50
C GLU A 8 7.87 -3.44 -0.45
N LEU A 9 8.25 -2.17 -0.53
CA LEU A 9 7.27 -1.08 -0.55
C LEU A 9 6.39 -1.15 -1.79
N LEU A 10 6.98 -1.41 -2.94
CA LEU A 10 6.22 -1.53 -4.18
C LEU A 10 5.25 -2.70 -4.14
N GLU A 11 5.68 -3.81 -3.54
CA GLU A 11 4.83 -4.98 -3.38
C GLU A 11 3.66 -4.70 -2.44
N LYS A 12 3.92 -4.04 -1.32
CA LYS A 12 2.88 -3.63 -0.39
C LYS A 12 1.89 -2.68 -1.05
N ARG A 13 2.39 -1.74 -1.84
CA ARG A 13 1.52 -0.82 -2.57
C ARG A 13 0.57 -1.58 -3.49
N LYS A 14 1.10 -2.55 -4.21
CA LYS A 14 0.30 -3.37 -5.12
C LYS A 14 -0.79 -4.12 -4.36
N ARG A 15 -0.43 -4.74 -3.25
CA ARG A 15 -1.39 -5.48 -2.43
C ARG A 15 -2.49 -4.58 -1.87
N LEU A 16 -2.11 -3.41 -1.37
CA LEU A 16 -3.09 -2.47 -0.83
C LEU A 16 -4.03 -1.95 -1.90
N ARG A 17 -3.51 -1.63 -3.08
CA ARG A 17 -4.35 -1.21 -4.20
C ARG A 17 -5.35 -2.29 -4.59
N ASN A 18 -4.89 -3.53 -4.66
CA ASN A 18 -5.76 -4.65 -4.99
C ASN A 18 -6.83 -4.86 -3.93
N PHE A 19 -6.47 -4.76 -2.67
CA PHE A 19 -7.43 -4.89 -1.57
C PHE A 19 -8.48 -3.79 -1.63
N ILE A 20 -8.07 -2.55 -1.86
CA ILE A 20 -9.00 -1.42 -1.94
C ILE A 20 -9.95 -1.57 -3.13
N LYS A 21 -9.43 -2.06 -4.25
CA LYS A 21 -10.20 -2.23 -5.47
C LYS A 21 -11.14 -3.41 -5.40
N PHE A 22 -10.68 -4.51 -4.80
CA PHE A 22 -11.46 -5.76 -4.72
C PHE A 22 -11.45 -6.32 -3.30
N PRO A 23 -12.04 -5.61 -2.34
CA PRO A 23 -11.95 -6.04 -0.94
C PRO A 23 -12.63 -7.39 -0.69
N TYR A 24 -13.65 -7.72 -1.46
CA TYR A 24 -14.41 -8.95 -1.25
C TYR A 24 -13.65 -10.20 -1.70
N GLN A 25 -12.57 -10.05 -2.44
CA GLN A 25 -11.73 -11.19 -2.83
C GLN A 25 -10.85 -11.68 -1.69
N TYR A 26 -10.52 -10.79 -0.77
CA TYR A 26 -9.58 -11.08 0.31
C TYR A 26 -10.27 -11.45 1.60
N GLU A 27 -11.48 -10.97 1.79
CA GLU A 27 -12.23 -11.22 3.01
C GLU A 27 -13.70 -11.38 2.71
N GLU A 28 -14.35 -12.23 3.50
CA GLU A 28 -15.79 -12.33 3.44
C GLU A 28 -16.42 -11.05 3.98
N LEU A 29 -17.65 -10.80 3.55
CA LEU A 29 -18.42 -9.67 4.05
C LEU A 29 -18.51 -9.72 5.57
N ASN A 30 -17.92 -8.73 6.22
CA ASN A 30 -18.06 -8.58 7.65
C ASN A 30 -18.21 -7.09 7.99
N GLU A 31 -18.59 -6.84 9.24
CA GLU A 31 -18.91 -5.48 9.70
C GLU A 31 -17.70 -4.56 9.66
N ASN A 32 -16.49 -5.12 9.73
CA ASN A 32 -15.25 -4.34 9.81
C ASN A 32 -14.58 -4.13 8.47
N LEU A 33 -15.17 -4.62 7.38
CA LEU A 33 -14.53 -4.50 6.06
C LEU A 33 -14.31 -3.05 5.67
N GLU A 34 -15.27 -2.20 5.94
CA GLU A 34 -15.18 -0.78 5.63
C GLU A 34 -14.02 -0.10 6.37
N ASP A 35 -13.85 -0.44 7.65
CA ASP A 35 -12.74 0.08 8.45
C ASP A 35 -11.40 -0.43 7.93
N LYS A 36 -11.34 -1.66 7.51
CA LYS A 36 -10.12 -2.24 6.93
C LYS A 36 -9.75 -1.55 5.63
N VAL A 37 -10.73 -1.22 4.80
CA VAL A 37 -10.48 -0.48 3.56
C VAL A 37 -9.97 0.92 3.87
N LYS A 38 -10.55 1.60 4.86
CA LYS A 38 -10.08 2.92 5.27
C LYS A 38 -8.63 2.88 5.75
N LYS A 39 -8.30 1.87 6.55
CA LYS A 39 -6.93 1.69 7.03
C LYS A 39 -5.98 1.42 5.86
N ALA A 40 -6.40 0.59 4.93
CA ALA A 40 -5.59 0.30 3.75
C ALA A 40 -5.31 1.56 2.93
N LYS A 41 -6.29 2.43 2.80
CA LYS A 41 -6.12 3.71 2.09
C LYS A 41 -5.10 4.60 2.79
N SER A 42 -5.16 4.68 4.12
CA SER A 42 -4.18 5.44 4.91
C SER A 42 -2.78 4.87 4.76
N ASP A 43 -2.67 3.54 4.84
CA ASP A 43 -1.38 2.86 4.67
C ASP A 43 -0.83 3.10 3.27
N LEU A 44 -1.70 3.11 2.26
CA LEU A 44 -1.28 3.35 0.89
C LEU A 44 -0.70 4.75 0.73
N ILE A 45 -1.31 5.75 1.35
CA ILE A 45 -0.80 7.13 1.32
C ILE A 45 0.59 7.19 1.94
N PHE A 46 0.77 6.54 3.09
CA PHE A 46 2.05 6.51 3.78
C PHE A 46 3.12 5.83 2.91
N ILE A 47 2.79 4.68 2.35
CA ILE A 47 3.73 3.92 1.52
C ILE A 47 4.10 4.71 0.27
N GLN A 48 3.12 5.39 -0.33
CA GLN A 48 3.37 6.19 -1.53
C GLN A 48 4.34 7.34 -1.21
N LYS A 49 4.20 7.97 -0.05
CA LYS A 49 5.12 9.01 0.38
C LYS A 49 6.53 8.49 0.55
N GLU A 50 6.69 7.30 1.12
CA GLU A 50 7.99 6.68 1.29
C GLU A 50 8.63 6.32 -0.06
N ILE A 51 7.84 5.82 -1.00
CA ILE A 51 8.31 5.52 -2.34
C ILE A 51 8.75 6.81 -3.05
N ASP A 52 7.97 7.87 -2.94
CA ASP A 52 8.28 9.15 -3.55
C ASP A 52 9.58 9.73 -3.00
N LYS A 53 9.79 9.63 -1.69
CA LYS A 53 11.04 10.06 -1.05
C LYS A 53 12.23 9.31 -1.60
N TYR A 54 12.08 8.01 -1.78
CA TYR A 54 13.16 7.18 -2.30
C TYR A 54 13.55 7.60 -3.71
N PHE A 55 12.57 7.74 -4.59
CA PHE A 55 12.85 8.12 -5.98
C PHE A 55 13.34 9.55 -6.11
N LYS A 56 12.83 10.45 -5.29
CA LYS A 56 13.31 11.83 -5.26
C LYS A 56 14.78 11.90 -4.84
N LYS A 57 15.17 11.08 -3.88
CA LYS A 57 16.53 11.01 -3.40
C LYS A 57 17.49 10.49 -4.46
N ILE A 58 17.02 9.53 -5.26
CA ILE A 58 17.81 8.98 -6.36
C ILE A 58 17.93 9.97 -7.51
N ALA A 59 16.84 10.69 -7.81
CA ALA A 59 16.80 11.64 -8.91
C ALA A 59 17.68 12.86 -8.69
N ASN A 60 18.00 13.17 -7.45
CA ASN A 60 18.89 14.25 -7.11
C ASN A 60 20.33 13.74 -7.00
#